data_e7daad6a3bec4cd018ce665fa7249d24
#
_entry.id   e7daad6a3bec4cd018ce665fa7249d24
#
_cell.length_a   1.000
_cell.length_b   1.000
_cell.length_c   1.000
_cell.angle_alpha   90.00
_cell.angle_beta   90.00
_cell.angle_gamma   90.00
#
_symmetry.space_group_name_H-M   'P 1'
#
loop_
_entity.id
_entity.type
_entity.pdbx_description
1 polymer ?
#
loop_
_entity_poly.entity_id
_entity_poly.type
_entity_poly.pdbx_seq_one_letter_code
_entity_poly.pdbx_strand_id
1 'polypeptide(L)'
;MKRDPALIRLSRDHNRGLVLALYVERVLPGADDAQLNRMQNEIVDYWQNALLPHFRAECECILARLVRHVGFDDEIIRRTEDDHLRINSILALLRDAGDVAARRALIAELGTLLRDHIKWEESVLFEATQRLLAPGELELTGADIATRLPEIPPPAPAPWSTTFPG
;
A
#
# COMPACT_ATOMS: atom_id res chain seq x y z
N MET A 1 -16.13 -10.85 5.88
CA MET A 1 -17.35 -10.15 5.34
C MET A 1 -17.13 -9.88 3.85
N LYS A 2 -18.17 -9.72 3.02
CA LYS A 2 -17.99 -9.33 1.62
C LYS A 2 -17.51 -7.87 1.56
N ARG A 3 -16.50 -7.58 0.74
CA ARG A 3 -15.97 -6.21 0.58
C ARG A 3 -17.03 -5.29 -0.03
N ASP A 4 -17.24 -4.14 0.61
CA ASP A 4 -18.15 -3.11 0.10
C ASP A 4 -17.63 -2.56 -1.25
N PRO A 5 -18.51 -2.28 -2.23
CA PRO A 5 -18.12 -1.69 -3.50
C PRO A 5 -17.25 -0.43 -3.37
N ALA A 6 -17.49 0.40 -2.36
CA ALA A 6 -16.72 1.62 -2.08
C ALA A 6 -15.22 1.36 -1.86
N LEU A 7 -14.83 0.18 -1.35
CA LEU A 7 -13.46 -0.17 -0.99
C LEU A 7 -12.77 -1.11 -1.99
N ILE A 8 -13.50 -1.63 -2.98
CA ILE A 8 -12.94 -2.60 -3.94
C ILE A 8 -11.73 -2.04 -4.68
N ARG A 9 -11.73 -0.74 -5.00
CA ARG A 9 -10.61 -0.11 -5.70
C ARG A 9 -9.32 -0.22 -4.89
N LEU A 10 -9.36 0.10 -3.60
CA LEU A 10 -8.22 0.00 -2.69
C LEU A 10 -7.76 -1.46 -2.52
N SER A 11 -8.70 -2.40 -2.32
CA SER A 11 -8.36 -3.83 -2.26
C SER A 11 -7.68 -4.35 -3.53
N ARG A 12 -8.00 -3.82 -4.71
CA ARG A 12 -7.29 -4.17 -5.96
C ARG A 12 -5.85 -3.64 -5.97
N ASP A 13 -5.64 -2.43 -5.44
CA ASP A 13 -4.29 -1.87 -5.32
C ASP A 13 -3.47 -2.65 -4.27
N HIS A 14 -4.09 -3.11 -3.18
CA HIS A 14 -3.49 -4.02 -2.20
C HIS A 14 -2.96 -5.32 -2.83
N ASN A 15 -3.69 -5.92 -3.76
CA ASN A 15 -3.20 -7.12 -4.46
C ASN A 15 -1.87 -6.88 -5.17
N ARG A 16 -1.66 -5.70 -5.76
CA ARG A 16 -0.38 -5.34 -6.38
C ARG A 16 0.73 -5.18 -5.35
N GLY A 17 0.43 -4.55 -4.20
CA GLY A 17 1.35 -4.44 -3.07
C GLY A 17 1.76 -5.81 -2.51
N LEU A 18 0.81 -6.75 -2.39
CA LEU A 18 1.11 -8.12 -1.96
C LEU A 18 1.98 -8.89 -2.97
N VAL A 19 1.76 -8.68 -4.28
CA VAL A 19 2.64 -9.26 -5.32
C VAL A 19 4.05 -8.70 -5.23
N LEU A 20 4.20 -7.39 -4.98
CA LEU A 20 5.51 -6.77 -4.72
C LEU A 20 6.18 -7.37 -3.47
N ALA A 21 5.46 -7.48 -2.37
CA ALA A 21 5.99 -8.08 -1.14
C ALA A 21 6.47 -9.53 -1.36
N LEU A 22 5.70 -10.33 -2.11
CA LEU A 22 6.06 -11.69 -2.48
C LEU A 22 7.29 -11.73 -3.41
N TYR A 23 7.38 -10.80 -4.37
CA TYR A 23 8.55 -10.66 -5.22
C TYR A 23 9.81 -10.37 -4.41
N VAL A 24 9.73 -9.44 -3.47
CA VAL A 24 10.84 -9.14 -2.53
C VAL A 24 11.24 -10.40 -1.77
N GLU A 25 10.29 -11.10 -1.15
CA GLU A 25 10.56 -12.30 -0.36
C GLU A 25 11.28 -13.39 -1.16
N ARG A 26 10.91 -13.59 -2.41
CA ARG A 26 11.45 -14.70 -3.25
C ARG A 26 12.74 -14.36 -3.99
N VAL A 27 12.88 -13.12 -4.42
CA VAL A 27 14.00 -12.71 -5.30
C VAL A 27 15.15 -12.10 -4.52
N LEU A 28 14.87 -11.32 -3.48
CA LEU A 28 15.89 -10.60 -2.73
C LEU A 28 17.03 -11.49 -2.17
N PRO A 29 16.78 -12.71 -1.63
CA PRO A 29 17.85 -13.53 -1.06
C PRO A 29 18.97 -13.88 -2.05
N GLY A 30 18.63 -14.08 -3.32
CA GLY A 30 19.57 -14.42 -4.39
C GLY A 30 19.97 -13.26 -5.30
N ALA A 31 19.47 -12.04 -5.03
CA ALA A 31 19.70 -10.89 -5.91
C ALA A 31 21.17 -10.45 -5.90
N ASP A 32 21.76 -10.28 -7.10
CA ASP A 32 23.02 -9.58 -7.29
C ASP A 32 22.83 -8.05 -7.27
N ASP A 33 23.93 -7.30 -7.37
CA ASP A 33 23.92 -5.84 -7.34
C ASP A 33 23.09 -5.23 -8.46
N ALA A 34 23.12 -5.82 -9.65
CA ALA A 34 22.35 -5.35 -10.80
C ALA A 34 20.84 -5.58 -10.58
N GLN A 35 20.47 -6.71 -9.99
CA GLN A 35 19.09 -7.00 -9.61
C GLN A 35 18.61 -6.07 -8.49
N LEU A 36 19.44 -5.81 -7.48
CA LEU A 36 19.11 -4.86 -6.41
C LEU A 36 18.87 -3.44 -6.94
N ASN A 37 19.69 -2.98 -7.90
CA ASN A 37 19.48 -1.69 -8.56
C ASN A 37 18.15 -1.65 -9.32
N ARG A 38 17.81 -2.71 -10.04
CA ARG A 38 16.51 -2.78 -10.72
C ARG A 38 15.36 -2.76 -9.73
N MET A 39 15.43 -3.60 -8.67
CA MET A 39 14.40 -3.63 -7.61
C MET A 39 14.21 -2.27 -6.96
N GLN A 40 15.29 -1.55 -6.62
CA GLN A 40 15.22 -0.21 -6.06
C GLN A 40 14.45 0.74 -6.99
N ASN A 41 14.83 0.81 -8.26
CA ASN A 41 14.19 1.70 -9.23
C ASN A 41 12.70 1.38 -9.42
N GLU A 42 12.36 0.10 -9.56
CA GLU A 42 10.99 -0.37 -9.73
C GLU A 42 10.12 -0.09 -8.50
N ILE A 43 10.67 -0.30 -7.30
CA ILE A 43 9.98 -0.04 -6.04
C ILE A 43 9.75 1.46 -5.86
N VAL A 44 10.75 2.30 -6.13
CA VAL A 44 10.62 3.76 -6.03
C VAL A 44 9.61 4.30 -7.04
N ASP A 45 9.62 3.80 -8.27
CA ASP A 45 8.62 4.15 -9.28
C ASP A 45 7.21 3.75 -8.85
N TYR A 46 7.03 2.53 -8.36
CA TYR A 46 5.75 2.06 -7.83
C TYR A 46 5.27 2.89 -6.64
N TRP A 47 6.18 3.30 -5.74
CA TRP A 47 5.84 4.19 -4.63
C TRP A 47 5.27 5.52 -5.13
N GLN A 48 5.96 6.19 -6.03
CA GLN A 48 5.57 7.51 -6.51
C GLN A 48 4.24 7.49 -7.29
N ASN A 49 4.04 6.45 -8.10
CA ASN A 49 2.93 6.38 -9.03
C ASN A 49 1.70 5.61 -8.51
N ALA A 50 1.86 4.80 -7.46
CA ALA A 50 0.78 3.98 -6.94
C ALA A 50 0.57 4.11 -5.42
N LEU A 51 1.61 3.87 -4.58
CA LEU A 51 1.43 3.86 -3.14
C LEU A 51 1.13 5.24 -2.55
N LEU A 52 1.82 6.29 -2.99
CA LEU A 52 1.55 7.65 -2.49
C LEU A 52 0.12 8.12 -2.78
N PRO A 53 -0.41 7.99 -4.00
CA PRO A 53 -1.82 8.29 -4.26
C PRO A 53 -2.77 7.42 -3.45
N HIS A 54 -2.46 6.13 -3.27
CA HIS A 54 -3.26 5.19 -2.49
C HIS A 54 -3.34 5.61 -1.02
N PHE A 55 -2.23 5.83 -0.34
CA PHE A 55 -2.18 6.30 1.05
C PHE A 55 -2.91 7.64 1.26
N ARG A 56 -2.79 8.56 0.28
CA ARG A 56 -3.57 9.80 0.32
C ARG A 56 -5.07 9.55 0.25
N ALA A 57 -5.50 8.65 -0.63
CA ALA A 57 -6.92 8.31 -0.74
C ALA A 57 -7.45 7.69 0.56
N GLU A 58 -6.68 6.84 1.23
CA GLU A 58 -7.04 6.27 2.53
C GLU A 58 -7.11 7.34 3.62
N CYS A 59 -6.09 8.18 3.76
CA CYS A 59 -6.09 9.25 4.74
C CYS A 59 -7.26 10.22 4.53
N GLU A 60 -7.48 10.68 3.30
CA GLU A 60 -8.48 11.71 2.99
C GLU A 60 -9.91 11.18 2.90
N CYS A 61 -10.10 9.92 2.47
CA CYS A 61 -11.45 9.38 2.25
C CYS A 61 -11.91 8.45 3.37
N ILE A 62 -11.02 7.66 3.98
CA ILE A 62 -11.36 6.69 5.01
C ILE A 62 -11.06 7.26 6.41
N LEU A 63 -9.79 7.55 6.72
CA LEU A 63 -9.41 7.96 8.08
C LEU A 63 -10.08 9.27 8.49
N ALA A 64 -10.19 10.24 7.58
CA ALA A 64 -10.88 11.51 7.82
C ALA A 64 -12.38 11.33 8.19
N ARG A 65 -13.00 10.22 7.80
CA ARG A 65 -14.37 9.87 8.23
C ARG A 65 -14.37 9.04 9.50
N LEU A 66 -13.54 8.01 9.57
CA LEU A 66 -13.47 7.12 10.73
C LEU A 66 -13.14 7.86 12.02
N VAL A 67 -12.25 8.84 11.99
CA VAL A 67 -11.84 9.61 13.16
C VAL A 67 -13.03 10.26 13.89
N ARG A 68 -14.11 10.56 13.19
CA ARG A 68 -15.35 11.12 13.78
C ARG A 68 -16.14 10.07 14.57
N HIS A 69 -15.92 8.79 14.29
CA HIS A 69 -16.59 7.67 14.94
C HIS A 69 -15.78 7.08 16.09
N VAL A 70 -14.44 7.06 15.96
CA VAL A 70 -13.55 6.39 16.92
C VAL A 70 -12.61 7.33 17.67
N GLY A 71 -12.35 8.54 17.15
CA GLY A 71 -11.42 9.51 17.71
C GLY A 71 -9.99 9.34 17.16
N PHE A 72 -9.14 10.36 17.38
CA PHE A 72 -7.76 10.40 16.87
C PHE A 72 -6.84 9.39 17.55
N ASP A 73 -7.11 9.05 18.81
CA ASP A 73 -6.26 8.15 19.61
C ASP A 73 -6.60 6.65 19.43
N ASP A 74 -7.60 6.34 18.58
CA ASP A 74 -7.94 4.95 18.29
C ASP A 74 -6.81 4.22 17.58
N GLU A 75 -6.61 2.94 17.93
CA GLU A 75 -5.55 2.11 17.35
C GLU A 75 -5.64 2.01 15.82
N ILE A 76 -6.87 2.00 15.28
CA ILE A 76 -7.09 1.90 13.84
C ILE A 76 -6.48 3.12 13.13
N ILE A 77 -6.72 4.31 13.65
CA ILE A 77 -6.19 5.56 13.09
C ILE A 77 -4.67 5.58 13.24
N ARG A 78 -4.16 5.46 14.48
CA ARG A 78 -2.74 5.60 14.77
C ARG A 78 -1.88 4.58 14.05
N ARG A 79 -2.29 3.31 14.03
CA ARG A 79 -1.50 2.27 13.38
C ARG A 79 -1.44 2.45 11.88
N THR A 80 -2.55 2.81 11.23
CA THR A 80 -2.54 3.06 9.79
C THR A 80 -1.61 4.22 9.44
N GLU A 81 -1.69 5.35 10.17
CA GLU A 81 -0.81 6.50 9.96
C GLU A 81 0.66 6.20 10.25
N ASP A 82 0.95 5.47 11.34
CA ASP A 82 2.32 5.06 11.70
C ASP A 82 2.93 4.15 10.62
N ASP A 83 2.17 3.18 10.11
CA ASP A 83 2.63 2.29 9.05
C ASP A 83 2.87 3.07 7.74
N HIS A 84 1.97 4.00 7.36
CA HIS A 84 2.17 4.88 6.20
C HIS A 84 3.44 5.71 6.34
N LEU A 85 3.68 6.30 7.52
CA LEU A 85 4.88 7.10 7.79
C LEU A 85 6.14 6.23 7.69
N ARG A 86 6.14 5.03 8.27
CA ARG A 86 7.27 4.10 8.22
C ARG A 86 7.56 3.65 6.80
N ILE A 87 6.55 3.24 6.04
CA ILE A 87 6.70 2.83 4.64
C ILE A 87 7.28 3.98 3.82
N ASN A 88 6.74 5.19 3.94
CA ASN A 88 7.23 6.37 3.24
C ASN A 88 8.68 6.71 3.63
N SER A 89 9.05 6.56 4.90
CA SER A 89 10.42 6.80 5.37
C SER A 89 11.42 5.80 4.79
N ILE A 90 11.07 4.51 4.78
CA ILE A 90 11.89 3.46 4.16
C ILE A 90 12.09 3.74 2.66
N LEU A 91 11.02 4.13 1.97
CA LEU A 91 11.06 4.39 0.52
C LEU A 91 11.87 5.64 0.19
N ALA A 92 11.81 6.68 1.03
CA ALA A 92 12.66 7.86 0.89
C ALA A 92 14.15 7.51 1.08
N LEU A 93 14.48 6.71 2.10
CA LEU A 93 15.83 6.21 2.33
C LEU A 93 16.30 5.29 1.20
N LEU A 94 15.43 4.41 0.70
CA LEU A 94 15.73 3.50 -0.40
C LEU A 94 16.04 4.25 -1.69
N ARG A 95 15.30 5.31 -2.01
CA ARG A 95 15.54 6.15 -3.18
C ARG A 95 16.99 6.68 -3.22
N ASP A 96 17.50 7.07 -2.05
CA ASP A 96 18.80 7.71 -1.92
C ASP A 96 19.93 6.72 -1.54
N ALA A 97 19.59 5.42 -1.38
CA ALA A 97 20.55 4.40 -0.96
C ALA A 97 21.57 4.06 -2.04
N GLY A 98 22.82 4.41 -1.83
CA GLY A 98 23.96 4.05 -2.71
C GLY A 98 24.66 2.75 -2.32
N ASP A 99 24.63 2.39 -1.04
CA ASP A 99 25.27 1.19 -0.51
C ASP A 99 24.41 -0.06 -0.73
N VAL A 100 25.05 -1.16 -1.18
CA VAL A 100 24.40 -2.43 -1.50
C VAL A 100 23.76 -3.08 -0.26
N ALA A 101 24.46 -3.07 0.87
CA ALA A 101 23.95 -3.69 2.10
C ALA A 101 22.76 -2.90 2.66
N ALA A 102 22.84 -1.57 2.68
CA ALA A 102 21.74 -0.70 3.09
C ALA A 102 20.52 -0.88 2.18
N ARG A 103 20.71 -0.93 0.87
CA ARG A 103 19.64 -1.15 -0.12
C ARG A 103 18.94 -2.48 0.11
N ARG A 104 19.69 -3.56 0.30
CA ARG A 104 19.14 -4.90 0.59
C ARG A 104 18.32 -4.91 1.87
N ALA A 105 18.82 -4.28 2.94
CA ALA A 105 18.12 -4.20 4.22
C ALA A 105 16.79 -3.42 4.10
N LEU A 106 16.81 -2.27 3.44
CA LEU A 106 15.62 -1.44 3.23
C LEU A 106 14.55 -2.16 2.38
N ILE A 107 14.95 -2.86 1.33
CA ILE A 107 14.03 -3.65 0.49
C ILE A 107 13.40 -4.79 1.31
N ALA A 108 14.19 -5.49 2.15
CA ALA A 108 13.68 -6.58 3.00
C ALA A 108 12.67 -6.06 4.05
N GLU A 109 13.01 -4.96 4.71
CA GLU A 109 12.12 -4.32 5.69
C GLU A 109 10.82 -3.87 5.03
N LEU A 110 10.90 -3.20 3.88
CA LEU A 110 9.74 -2.77 3.12
C LEU A 110 8.81 -3.92 2.76
N GLY A 111 9.34 -5.03 2.23
CA GLY A 111 8.53 -6.18 1.82
C GLY A 111 7.73 -6.77 2.98
N THR A 112 8.35 -6.87 4.15
CA THR A 112 7.70 -7.35 5.38
C THR A 112 6.64 -6.37 5.86
N LEU A 113 7.00 -5.11 6.02
CA LEU A 113 6.09 -4.08 6.52
C LEU A 113 4.89 -3.88 5.60
N LEU A 114 5.10 -3.80 4.30
CA LEU A 114 4.01 -3.62 3.31
C LEU A 114 3.02 -4.80 3.34
N ARG A 115 3.51 -6.04 3.43
CA ARG A 115 2.65 -7.22 3.56
C ARG A 115 1.80 -7.18 4.83
N ASP A 116 2.40 -6.85 5.95
CA ASP A 116 1.73 -6.87 7.25
C ASP A 116 0.74 -5.69 7.38
N HIS A 117 1.08 -4.54 6.85
CA HIS A 117 0.21 -3.38 6.71
C HIS A 117 -1.04 -3.69 5.88
N ILE A 118 -0.88 -4.21 4.66
CA ILE A 118 -2.02 -4.57 3.80
C ILE A 118 -2.94 -5.59 4.49
N LYS A 119 -2.38 -6.61 5.15
CA LYS A 119 -3.20 -7.59 5.90
C LYS A 119 -3.98 -6.94 7.03
N TRP A 120 -3.38 -6.00 7.72
CA TRP A 120 -4.04 -5.22 8.75
C TRP A 120 -5.20 -4.41 8.18
N GLU A 121 -4.98 -3.67 7.12
CA GLU A 121 -6.03 -2.85 6.51
C GLU A 121 -7.19 -3.68 5.98
N GLU A 122 -6.91 -4.77 5.29
CA GLU A 122 -7.96 -5.66 4.78
C GLU A 122 -8.80 -6.30 5.90
N SER A 123 -8.18 -6.63 7.04
CA SER A 123 -8.85 -7.35 8.13
C SER A 123 -9.37 -6.46 9.25
N VAL A 124 -8.84 -5.25 9.42
CA VAL A 124 -9.20 -4.36 10.52
C VAL A 124 -9.75 -3.02 10.01
N LEU A 125 -8.96 -2.25 9.26
CA LEU A 125 -9.37 -0.92 8.80
C LEU A 125 -10.62 -0.97 7.92
N PHE A 126 -10.61 -1.79 6.87
CA PHE A 126 -11.73 -1.88 5.94
C PHE A 126 -12.97 -2.52 6.56
N GLU A 127 -12.79 -3.47 7.47
CA GLU A 127 -13.90 -4.04 8.23
C GLU A 127 -14.53 -3.02 9.20
N ALA A 128 -13.70 -2.24 9.90
CA ALA A 128 -14.18 -1.15 10.75
C ALA A 128 -14.90 -0.07 9.92
N THR A 129 -14.35 0.29 8.76
CA THR A 129 -14.95 1.25 7.82
C THR A 129 -16.36 0.80 7.44
N GLN A 130 -16.53 -0.45 7.00
CA GLN A 130 -17.83 -1.00 6.60
C GLN A 130 -18.83 -1.12 7.77
N ARG A 131 -18.36 -1.26 8.99
CA ARG A 131 -19.21 -1.39 10.19
C ARG A 131 -19.64 -0.06 10.76
N LEU A 132 -18.75 0.94 10.73
CA LEU A 132 -18.93 2.20 11.43
C LEU A 132 -19.54 3.29 10.56
N LEU A 133 -19.23 3.32 9.26
CA LEU A 133 -19.80 4.31 8.35
C LEU A 133 -21.23 3.93 7.96
N ALA A 134 -22.13 4.91 7.98
CA ALA A 134 -23.48 4.74 7.46
C ALA A 134 -23.43 4.49 5.92
N PRO A 135 -24.48 3.85 5.33
CA PRO A 135 -24.48 3.54 3.89
C PRO A 135 -24.21 4.76 3.00
N GLY A 136 -24.77 5.93 3.32
CA GLY A 136 -24.51 7.17 2.58
C GLY A 136 -23.08 7.69 2.73
N GLU A 137 -22.43 7.47 3.88
CA GLU A 137 -21.01 7.81 4.08
C GLU A 137 -20.11 6.87 3.28
N LEU A 138 -20.45 5.57 3.22
CA LEU A 138 -19.72 4.61 2.38
C LEU A 138 -19.83 4.94 0.90
N GLU A 139 -21.00 5.31 0.42
CA GLU A 139 -21.20 5.72 -0.97
C GLU A 139 -20.35 6.95 -1.31
N LEU A 140 -20.36 7.98 -0.46
CA LEU A 140 -19.52 9.17 -0.60
C LEU A 140 -18.03 8.82 -0.53
N THR A 141 -17.63 7.89 0.35
CA THR A 141 -16.25 7.41 0.44
C THR A 141 -15.81 6.79 -0.89
N GLY A 142 -16.64 5.93 -1.49
CA GLY A 142 -16.35 5.31 -2.79
C GLY A 142 -16.23 6.33 -3.92
N ALA A 143 -17.12 7.33 -3.96
CA ALA A 143 -17.07 8.41 -4.95
C ALA A 143 -15.80 9.27 -4.81
N ASP A 144 -15.40 9.60 -3.58
CA ASP A 144 -14.17 10.35 -3.32
C ASP A 144 -12.91 9.57 -3.68
N ILE A 145 -12.86 8.27 -3.36
CA ILE A 145 -11.77 7.38 -3.77
C ILE A 145 -11.66 7.33 -5.30
N ALA A 146 -12.78 7.17 -6.01
CA ALA A 146 -12.80 7.15 -7.48
C ALA A 146 -12.29 8.46 -8.10
N THR A 147 -12.55 9.58 -7.45
CA THR A 147 -12.04 10.89 -7.90
C THR A 147 -10.52 11.01 -7.71
N ARG A 148 -9.98 10.49 -6.59
CA ARG A 148 -8.55 10.57 -6.27
C ARG A 148 -7.72 9.50 -6.96
N LEU A 149 -8.32 8.35 -7.21
CA LEU A 149 -7.71 7.21 -7.91
C LEU A 149 -8.51 6.91 -9.18
N PRO A 150 -8.47 7.79 -10.20
CA PRO A 150 -9.17 7.53 -11.46
C PRO A 150 -8.69 6.18 -12.03
N GLU A 151 -9.59 5.50 -12.75
CA GLU A 151 -9.21 4.29 -13.47
C GLU A 151 -8.21 4.69 -14.57
N ILE A 152 -6.94 4.58 -14.23
CA ILE A 152 -5.88 4.59 -15.23
C ILE A 152 -5.91 3.19 -15.87
N PRO A 153 -5.87 3.08 -17.22
CA PRO A 153 -5.63 1.77 -17.85
C PRO A 153 -4.47 1.12 -17.11
N PRO A 154 -4.54 -0.19 -16.78
CA PRO A 154 -3.52 -0.83 -16.00
C PRO A 154 -2.17 -0.47 -16.61
N PRO A 155 -1.22 0.09 -15.84
CA PRO A 155 0.13 0.28 -16.33
C PRO A 155 0.59 -1.05 -16.91
N ALA A 156 1.47 -1.00 -17.90
CA ALA A 156 2.14 -2.21 -18.38
C ALA A 156 2.51 -3.06 -17.15
N PRO A 157 2.24 -4.38 -17.19
CA PRO A 157 2.42 -5.22 -16.01
C PRO A 157 3.77 -4.91 -15.40
N ALA A 158 3.77 -4.58 -14.11
CA ALA A 158 5.01 -4.29 -13.41
C ALA A 158 5.98 -5.46 -13.64
N PRO A 159 7.29 -5.24 -13.82
CA PRO A 159 8.26 -6.30 -14.15
C PRO A 159 8.14 -7.54 -13.25
N TRP A 160 7.79 -7.33 -11.96
CA TRP A 160 7.53 -8.42 -11.01
C TRP A 160 6.21 -9.17 -11.25
N SER A 161 5.23 -8.58 -11.93
CA SER A 161 3.95 -9.25 -12.20
C SER A 161 4.04 -10.32 -13.30
N THR A 162 5.08 -10.27 -14.13
CA THR A 162 5.36 -11.28 -15.18
C THR A 162 6.22 -12.43 -14.68
N THR A 163 6.84 -12.28 -13.51
CA THR A 163 7.74 -13.29 -12.93
C THR A 163 6.96 -14.49 -12.34
N PHE A 164 5.64 -14.33 -12.11
CA PHE A 164 4.76 -15.38 -11.59
C PHE A 164 3.50 -15.43 -12.45
N PRO A 165 3.49 -16.22 -13.55
CA PRO A 165 2.25 -16.59 -14.20
C PRO A 165 1.40 -17.34 -13.17
N GLY A 166 0.15 -16.89 -12.98
CA GLY A 166 -0.83 -17.41 -12.03
C GLY A 166 -1.15 -18.88 -12.26
#